data_315170eb1f7065dbcd0772d7c6129c34
#
_entry.id   315170eb1f7065dbcd0772d7c6129c34
#
_cell.length_a   1.000
_cell.length_b   1.000
_cell.length_c   1.000
_cell.angle_alpha   90.00
_cell.angle_beta   90.00
_cell.angle_gamma   90.00
#
_symmetry.space_group_name_H-M   'P 1'
#
loop_
_entity.id
_entity.type
_entity.pdbx_description
1 polymer ?
#
loop_
_entity_poly.entity_id
_entity_poly.type
_entity_poly.pdbx_seq_one_letter_code
_entity_poly.pdbx_strand_id
1 'polypeptide(L)'
;MRKTEKQAGKEGHRYSYEEIAEKINILSAFCGPRDLTGLSEDALHDKYGITQADMLILFGASIPASYSLFEQAVRNNLSRYYMLVGGIGHTTGTLQNLMQPYLTDFDTSGMPEADIMYHYIRNQVNLSDMELIIENKSTNCGNNVTNALALFPDDKIRNVIITQDSTMQRRICAGFEKYAPQLTIINYAGYGIKVVHDHDTLGFNQELWGMWNMERYISLLLGEIARLYDDENGYGPNGKGYI
;
A
#
# COMPACT_ATOMS: atom_id res chain seq x y z
N MET A 1 4.41 -33.28 -55.55
CA MET A 1 5.43 -32.83 -54.58
C MET A 1 4.87 -31.62 -53.82
N ARG A 2 4.36 -31.81 -52.60
CA ARG A 2 3.97 -30.72 -51.69
C ARG A 2 5.15 -30.40 -50.81
N LYS A 3 5.67 -29.16 -50.89
CA LYS A 3 6.69 -28.63 -49.99
C LYS A 3 6.01 -28.35 -48.66
N THR A 4 6.44 -29.06 -47.61
CA THR A 4 6.14 -28.77 -46.22
C THR A 4 6.97 -27.58 -45.79
N GLU A 5 6.38 -26.41 -45.67
CA GLU A 5 6.97 -25.28 -44.97
C GLU A 5 7.03 -25.60 -43.47
N LYS A 6 8.24 -25.74 -42.99
CA LYS A 6 8.51 -25.76 -41.56
C LYS A 6 8.24 -24.35 -40.98
N GLN A 7 7.16 -24.22 -40.19
CA GLN A 7 7.01 -23.08 -39.28
C GLN A 7 8.19 -23.10 -38.29
N ALA A 8 9.08 -22.14 -38.44
CA ALA A 8 10.09 -21.82 -37.43
C ALA A 8 9.31 -21.28 -36.21
N GLY A 9 9.17 -22.09 -35.17
CA GLY A 9 8.69 -21.63 -33.88
C GLY A 9 9.62 -20.54 -33.37
N LYS A 10 9.07 -19.37 -33.05
CA LYS A 10 9.80 -18.35 -32.28
C LYS A 10 10.18 -19.01 -30.96
N GLU A 11 11.46 -19.32 -30.76
CA GLU A 11 12.00 -19.64 -29.45
C GLU A 11 11.72 -18.43 -28.56
N GLY A 12 10.77 -18.55 -27.63
CA GLY A 12 10.48 -17.51 -26.64
C GLY A 12 11.74 -17.31 -25.79
N HIS A 13 12.19 -16.08 -25.69
CA HIS A 13 13.31 -15.74 -24.81
C HIS A 13 12.99 -16.22 -23.40
N ARG A 14 13.81 -17.12 -22.84
CA ARG A 14 13.66 -17.64 -21.50
C ARG A 14 14.49 -16.78 -20.57
N TYR A 15 13.85 -15.97 -19.74
CA TYR A 15 14.53 -15.14 -18.73
C TYR A 15 15.18 -16.01 -17.64
N SER A 16 16.37 -15.60 -17.20
CA SER A 16 16.98 -16.17 -15.99
C SER A 16 16.21 -15.71 -14.72
N TYR A 17 16.40 -16.42 -13.62
CA TYR A 17 15.79 -16.00 -12.33
C TYR A 17 16.32 -14.65 -11.84
N GLU A 18 17.57 -14.31 -12.15
CA GLU A 18 18.16 -12.99 -11.91
C GLU A 18 17.41 -11.90 -12.68
N GLU A 19 17.22 -12.06 -13.99
CA GLU A 19 16.48 -11.10 -14.83
C GLU A 19 15.02 -10.97 -14.37
N ILE A 20 14.39 -12.06 -13.93
CA ILE A 20 13.01 -12.04 -13.39
C ILE A 20 12.99 -11.25 -12.10
N ALA A 21 13.91 -11.49 -11.16
CA ALA A 21 13.99 -10.78 -9.90
C ALA A 21 14.20 -9.27 -10.12
N GLU A 22 15.08 -8.90 -11.06
CA GLU A 22 15.31 -7.49 -11.44
C GLU A 22 14.03 -6.83 -11.94
N LYS A 23 13.31 -7.46 -12.87
CA LYS A 23 12.06 -6.91 -13.43
C LYS A 23 10.97 -6.77 -12.36
N ILE A 24 10.86 -7.73 -11.44
CA ILE A 24 9.92 -7.65 -10.32
C ILE A 24 10.30 -6.48 -9.40
N ASN A 25 11.59 -6.29 -9.11
CA ASN A 25 12.06 -5.19 -8.27
C ASN A 25 11.82 -3.81 -8.89
N ILE A 26 11.96 -3.68 -10.21
CA ILE A 26 11.61 -2.44 -10.93
C ILE A 26 10.11 -2.14 -10.75
N LEU A 27 9.25 -3.13 -10.99
CA LEU A 27 7.80 -2.97 -10.83
C LEU A 27 7.40 -2.70 -9.38
N SER A 28 8.03 -3.39 -8.42
CA SER A 28 7.83 -3.17 -6.99
C SER A 28 8.20 -1.74 -6.58
N ALA A 29 9.34 -1.22 -7.04
CA ALA A 29 9.75 0.15 -6.76
C ALA A 29 8.80 1.19 -7.39
N PHE A 30 8.24 0.89 -8.56
CA PHE A 30 7.23 1.72 -9.20
C PHE A 30 5.92 1.73 -8.39
N CYS A 31 5.43 0.57 -7.95
CA CYS A 31 4.17 0.46 -7.21
C CYS A 31 4.26 0.99 -5.79
N GLY A 32 5.43 0.88 -5.14
CA GLY A 32 5.66 1.21 -3.75
C GLY A 32 6.61 2.40 -3.53
N PRO A 33 6.28 3.61 -4.01
CA PRO A 33 7.14 4.77 -3.83
C PRO A 33 7.32 5.11 -2.34
N ARG A 34 8.55 5.54 -2.00
CA ARG A 34 8.89 6.19 -0.74
C ARG A 34 9.56 7.51 -1.04
N ASP A 35 8.90 8.59 -0.67
CA ASP A 35 9.37 9.93 -0.94
C ASP A 35 10.39 10.42 0.09
N LEU A 36 10.40 9.82 1.26
CA LEU A 36 11.31 10.13 2.36
C LEU A 36 12.34 9.01 2.54
N THR A 37 13.51 9.37 3.05
CA THR A 37 14.54 8.41 3.46
C THR A 37 14.19 7.68 4.77
N GLY A 38 13.29 8.25 5.57
CA GLY A 38 12.76 7.71 6.82
C GLY A 38 11.56 8.52 7.28
N LEU A 39 10.77 7.98 8.22
CA LEU A 39 9.70 8.72 8.90
C LEU A 39 10.29 9.52 10.07
N SER A 40 10.85 10.69 9.76
CA SER A 40 11.46 11.60 10.73
C SER A 40 11.22 13.07 10.35
N GLU A 41 11.34 13.95 11.33
CA GLU A 41 11.29 15.40 11.14
C GLU A 41 12.37 15.87 10.17
N ASP A 42 13.61 15.39 10.32
CA ASP A 42 14.73 15.73 9.44
C ASP A 42 14.42 15.40 7.97
N ALA A 43 13.87 14.20 7.70
CA ALA A 43 13.54 13.78 6.35
C ALA A 43 12.40 14.61 5.74
N LEU A 44 11.42 15.03 6.55
CA LEU A 44 10.37 15.96 6.11
C LEU A 44 10.93 17.34 5.82
N HIS A 45 11.80 17.84 6.71
CA HIS A 45 12.42 19.14 6.54
C HIS A 45 13.33 19.19 5.31
N ASP A 46 14.18 18.21 5.12
CA ASP A 46 15.14 18.16 4.01
C ASP A 46 14.44 18.15 2.64
N LYS A 47 13.31 17.46 2.53
CA LYS A 47 12.63 17.30 1.25
C LYS A 47 11.50 18.31 1.01
N TYR A 48 10.75 18.66 2.05
CA TYR A 48 9.53 19.47 1.92
C TYR A 48 9.59 20.81 2.68
N GLY A 49 10.64 21.03 3.49
CA GLY A 49 10.78 22.24 4.28
C GLY A 49 9.80 22.36 5.45
N ILE A 50 9.22 21.22 5.87
CA ILE A 50 8.26 21.14 6.98
C ILE A 50 8.80 20.20 8.07
N THR A 51 8.46 20.44 9.32
CA THR A 51 8.83 19.58 10.45
C THR A 51 7.74 18.58 10.82
N GLN A 52 6.50 18.86 10.38
CA GLN A 52 5.33 18.05 10.66
C GLN A 52 4.36 18.15 9.46
N ALA A 53 3.79 17.03 9.03
CA ALA A 53 2.74 17.00 8.04
C ALA A 53 1.38 17.39 8.68
N ASP A 54 0.41 17.80 7.86
CA ASP A 54 -0.93 18.09 8.36
C ASP A 54 -1.65 16.79 8.72
N MET A 55 -1.51 15.74 7.89
CA MET A 55 -2.15 14.45 8.12
C MET A 55 -1.23 13.29 7.75
N LEU A 56 -1.32 12.21 8.53
CA LEU A 56 -0.77 10.89 8.17
C LEU A 56 -1.90 9.88 8.11
N ILE A 57 -1.99 9.16 7.00
CA ILE A 57 -3.02 8.15 6.75
C ILE A 57 -2.35 6.78 6.58
N LEU A 58 -2.76 5.81 7.42
CA LEU A 58 -2.47 4.40 7.22
C LEU A 58 -3.70 3.72 6.61
N PHE A 59 -3.53 3.20 5.41
CA PHE A 59 -4.57 2.43 4.72
C PHE A 59 -4.50 0.96 5.09
N GLY A 60 -5.67 0.34 5.22
CA GLY A 60 -5.81 -1.07 5.48
C GLY A 60 -5.18 -1.93 4.40
N ALA A 61 -4.54 -3.00 4.85
CA ALA A 61 -3.88 -4.00 4.02
C ALA A 61 -3.75 -5.30 4.80
N SER A 62 -3.58 -6.40 4.07
CA SER A 62 -3.43 -7.72 4.71
C SER A 62 -2.02 -7.96 5.31
N ILE A 63 -1.10 -6.99 5.21
CA ILE A 63 0.27 -7.08 5.75
C ILE A 63 0.42 -6.11 6.93
N PRO A 64 0.41 -6.63 8.19
CA PRO A 64 0.51 -5.77 9.38
C PRO A 64 1.89 -5.15 9.60
N ALA A 65 2.91 -5.54 8.85
CA ALA A 65 4.26 -4.97 8.96
C ALA A 65 4.27 -3.42 8.83
N SER A 66 3.29 -2.84 8.13
CA SER A 66 3.11 -1.39 8.01
C SER A 66 2.66 -0.69 9.28
N TYR A 67 2.13 -1.41 10.28
CA TYR A 67 1.64 -0.82 11.52
C TYR A 67 2.74 -0.15 12.32
N SER A 68 3.94 -0.74 12.31
CA SER A 68 5.13 -0.16 12.95
C SER A 68 5.51 1.22 12.41
N LEU A 69 5.20 1.51 11.15
CA LEU A 69 5.42 2.83 10.55
C LEU A 69 4.48 3.88 11.14
N PHE A 70 3.22 3.53 11.34
CA PHE A 70 2.26 4.40 12.00
C PHE A 70 2.67 4.66 13.46
N GLU A 71 3.08 3.61 14.19
CA GLU A 71 3.60 3.73 15.55
C GLU A 71 4.84 4.64 15.61
N GLN A 72 5.76 4.48 14.67
CA GLN A 72 6.95 5.36 14.56
C GLN A 72 6.54 6.81 14.30
N ALA A 73 5.60 7.04 13.39
CA ALA A 73 5.12 8.38 13.08
C ALA A 73 4.45 9.04 14.28
N VAL A 74 3.67 8.27 15.05
CA VAL A 74 3.06 8.73 16.31
C VAL A 74 4.13 9.10 17.33
N ARG A 75 5.11 8.22 17.61
CA ARG A 75 6.18 8.48 18.57
C ARG A 75 7.03 9.68 18.20
N ASN A 76 7.21 9.92 16.91
CA ASN A 76 7.97 11.06 16.37
C ASN A 76 7.13 12.33 16.18
N ASN A 77 5.84 12.29 16.50
CA ASN A 77 4.89 13.40 16.31
C ASN A 77 4.93 13.99 14.88
N LEU A 78 4.99 13.13 13.85
CA LEU A 78 5.22 13.53 12.47
C LEU A 78 4.02 14.17 11.79
N SER A 79 2.84 14.13 12.41
CA SER A 79 1.63 14.70 11.83
C SER A 79 0.72 15.32 12.89
N ARG A 80 -0.05 16.33 12.48
CA ARG A 80 -1.06 16.97 13.34
C ARG A 80 -2.29 16.08 13.50
N TYR A 81 -2.77 15.49 12.40
CA TYR A 81 -3.87 14.54 12.39
C TYR A 81 -3.40 13.18 11.94
N TYR A 82 -4.04 12.15 12.45
CA TYR A 82 -3.77 10.76 12.08
C TYR A 82 -5.07 10.10 11.63
N MET A 83 -4.99 9.23 10.63
CA MET A 83 -6.17 8.53 10.12
C MET A 83 -5.85 7.06 9.85
N LEU A 84 -6.77 6.18 10.26
CA LEU A 84 -6.78 4.77 9.88
C LEU A 84 -7.93 4.56 8.90
N VAL A 85 -7.66 4.00 7.74
CA VAL A 85 -8.64 3.83 6.66
C VAL A 85 -8.69 2.39 6.21
N GLY A 86 -9.86 1.78 6.22
CA GLY A 86 -10.07 0.44 5.69
C GLY A 86 -11.33 -0.21 6.23
N GLY A 87 -12.29 -0.44 5.36
CA GLY A 87 -13.50 -1.19 5.68
C GLY A 87 -13.33 -2.68 5.41
N ILE A 88 -14.32 -3.30 4.76
CA ILE A 88 -14.30 -4.73 4.42
C ILE A 88 -14.16 -4.89 2.92
N GLY A 89 -13.03 -5.41 2.47
CA GLY A 89 -12.70 -5.71 1.08
C GLY A 89 -12.42 -7.19 0.84
N HIS A 90 -11.93 -7.51 -0.35
CA HIS A 90 -11.70 -8.90 -0.78
C HIS A 90 -10.65 -9.66 0.03
N THR A 91 -9.68 -8.98 0.62
CA THR A 91 -8.57 -9.58 1.38
C THR A 91 -8.70 -9.41 2.89
N THR A 92 -9.73 -8.74 3.36
CA THR A 92 -9.95 -8.46 4.79
C THR A 92 -10.03 -9.73 5.63
N GLY A 93 -10.64 -10.81 5.10
CA GLY A 93 -10.68 -12.11 5.78
C GLY A 93 -9.28 -12.69 6.07
N THR A 94 -8.29 -12.44 5.21
CA THR A 94 -6.91 -12.84 5.46
C THR A 94 -6.32 -12.08 6.65
N LEU A 95 -6.55 -10.76 6.72
CA LEU A 95 -6.12 -9.95 7.84
C LEU A 95 -6.81 -10.36 9.15
N GLN A 96 -8.13 -10.58 9.12
CA GLN A 96 -8.91 -11.04 10.28
C GLN A 96 -8.31 -12.31 10.87
N ASN A 97 -8.07 -13.33 10.06
CA ASN A 97 -7.47 -14.59 10.49
C ASN A 97 -6.04 -14.41 11.03
N LEU A 98 -5.24 -13.58 10.37
CA LEU A 98 -3.86 -13.31 10.78
C LEU A 98 -3.79 -12.58 12.12
N MET A 99 -4.72 -11.64 12.37
CA MET A 99 -4.70 -10.79 13.55
C MET A 99 -5.42 -11.39 14.76
N GLN A 100 -6.28 -12.40 14.58
CA GLN A 100 -7.03 -13.01 15.69
C GLN A 100 -6.14 -13.46 16.88
N PRO A 101 -4.96 -14.08 16.68
CA PRO A 101 -4.09 -14.45 17.79
C PRO A 101 -3.49 -13.27 18.58
N TYR A 102 -3.49 -12.08 18.00
CA TYR A 102 -2.93 -10.86 18.61
C TYR A 102 -4.01 -9.96 19.23
N LEU A 103 -5.28 -10.23 18.96
CA LEU A 103 -6.44 -9.49 19.44
C LEU A 103 -7.39 -10.42 20.19
N THR A 104 -6.89 -11.08 21.24
CA THR A 104 -7.62 -12.14 21.97
C THR A 104 -8.90 -11.66 22.68
N ASP A 105 -8.99 -10.36 22.98
CA ASP A 105 -10.16 -9.76 23.63
C ASP A 105 -11.28 -9.41 22.61
N PHE A 106 -11.05 -9.64 21.31
CA PHE A 106 -11.96 -9.31 20.24
C PHE A 106 -12.14 -10.50 19.29
N ASP A 107 -13.36 -10.68 18.77
CA ASP A 107 -13.59 -11.50 17.58
C ASP A 107 -13.30 -10.62 16.34
N THR A 108 -12.25 -10.94 15.61
CA THR A 108 -11.87 -10.22 14.41
C THR A 108 -12.73 -10.57 13.20
N SER A 109 -13.57 -11.61 13.28
CA SER A 109 -14.49 -12.03 12.22
C SER A 109 -15.47 -10.91 11.87
N GLY A 110 -15.51 -10.50 10.61
CA GLY A 110 -16.36 -9.38 10.16
C GLY A 110 -15.92 -7.99 10.61
N MET A 111 -14.77 -7.87 11.31
CA MET A 111 -14.23 -6.58 11.73
C MET A 111 -13.59 -5.84 10.54
N PRO A 112 -13.87 -4.55 10.32
CA PRO A 112 -13.20 -3.72 9.32
C PRO A 112 -11.69 -3.61 9.56
N GLU A 113 -10.92 -3.41 8.49
CA GLU A 113 -9.45 -3.32 8.58
C GLU A 113 -8.98 -2.18 9.49
N ALA A 114 -9.64 -1.00 9.43
CA ALA A 114 -9.30 0.13 10.29
C ALA A 114 -9.53 -0.15 11.77
N ASP A 115 -10.58 -0.91 12.12
CA ASP A 115 -10.85 -1.28 13.50
C ASP A 115 -9.81 -2.30 14.01
N ILE A 116 -9.41 -3.27 13.19
CA ILE A 116 -8.31 -4.21 13.50
C ILE A 116 -7.02 -3.43 13.75
N MET A 117 -6.66 -2.49 12.86
CA MET A 117 -5.50 -1.62 13.03
C MET A 117 -5.56 -0.85 14.33
N TYR A 118 -6.70 -0.20 14.62
CA TYR A 118 -6.89 0.57 15.84
C TYR A 118 -6.69 -0.29 17.09
N HIS A 119 -7.35 -1.44 17.17
CA HIS A 119 -7.25 -2.34 18.32
C HIS A 119 -5.84 -2.86 18.56
N TYR A 120 -5.09 -3.10 17.51
CA TYR A 120 -3.69 -3.53 17.62
C TYR A 120 -2.77 -2.37 18.02
N ILE A 121 -2.82 -1.25 17.27
CA ILE A 121 -1.88 -0.13 17.42
C ILE A 121 -2.02 0.55 18.79
N ARG A 122 -3.25 0.70 19.32
CA ARG A 122 -3.46 1.30 20.64
C ARG A 122 -2.79 0.56 21.80
N ASN A 123 -2.44 -0.72 21.60
CA ASN A 123 -1.70 -1.51 22.58
C ASN A 123 -0.18 -1.29 22.47
N GLN A 124 0.30 -0.64 21.41
CA GLN A 124 1.71 -0.40 21.13
C GLN A 124 2.12 1.05 21.40
N VAL A 125 1.20 1.99 21.19
CA VAL A 125 1.43 3.43 21.40
C VAL A 125 0.20 4.09 22.05
N ASN A 126 0.43 5.16 22.80
CA ASN A 126 -0.65 5.96 23.36
C ASN A 126 -1.31 6.78 22.25
N LEU A 127 -2.61 6.56 22.04
CA LEU A 127 -3.43 7.27 21.04
C LEU A 127 -4.38 8.30 21.68
N SER A 128 -4.42 8.43 23.04
CA SER A 128 -5.42 9.26 23.73
C SER A 128 -5.23 10.77 23.54
N ASP A 129 -4.01 11.19 23.25
CA ASP A 129 -3.63 12.61 23.20
C ASP A 129 -3.54 13.12 21.75
N MET A 130 -4.07 12.35 20.79
CA MET A 130 -3.97 12.68 19.37
C MET A 130 -5.34 12.77 18.69
N GLU A 131 -5.40 13.57 17.64
CA GLU A 131 -6.55 13.66 16.74
C GLU A 131 -6.54 12.47 15.77
N LEU A 132 -7.14 11.36 16.20
CA LEU A 132 -7.25 10.13 15.40
C LEU A 132 -8.62 10.00 14.76
N ILE A 133 -8.64 9.82 13.46
CA ILE A 133 -9.84 9.61 12.64
C ILE A 133 -9.87 8.17 12.16
N ILE A 134 -11.03 7.51 12.17
CA ILE A 134 -11.21 6.14 11.68
C ILE A 134 -12.25 6.14 10.56
N GLU A 135 -11.84 5.66 9.40
CA GLU A 135 -12.69 5.34 8.26
C GLU A 135 -12.78 3.81 8.11
N ASN A 136 -13.93 3.23 8.37
CA ASN A 136 -14.15 1.78 8.39
C ASN A 136 -15.30 1.30 7.49
N LYS A 137 -15.72 2.10 6.49
CA LYS A 137 -16.86 1.82 5.61
C LYS A 137 -16.47 1.54 4.16
N SER A 138 -15.24 1.85 3.78
CA SER A 138 -14.74 1.63 2.43
C SER A 138 -14.71 0.15 2.06
N THR A 139 -14.90 -0.15 0.77
CA THR A 139 -14.93 -1.54 0.26
C THR A 139 -13.90 -1.79 -0.85
N ASN A 140 -13.18 -0.77 -1.25
CA ASN A 140 -12.14 -0.81 -2.29
C ASN A 140 -11.25 0.42 -2.23
N CYS A 141 -10.11 0.40 -2.96
CA CYS A 141 -9.13 1.48 -2.92
C CYS A 141 -9.68 2.86 -3.37
N GLY A 142 -10.61 2.90 -4.31
CA GLY A 142 -11.26 4.17 -4.70
C GLY A 142 -12.09 4.75 -3.55
N ASN A 143 -12.89 3.90 -2.88
CA ASN A 143 -13.63 4.32 -1.70
C ASN A 143 -12.71 4.71 -0.54
N ASN A 144 -11.57 4.03 -0.36
CA ASN A 144 -10.59 4.40 0.67
C ASN A 144 -10.18 5.87 0.52
N VAL A 145 -9.88 6.31 -0.72
CA VAL A 145 -9.46 7.71 -0.98
C VAL A 145 -10.63 8.68 -0.81
N THR A 146 -11.77 8.43 -1.44
CA THR A 146 -12.92 9.38 -1.38
C THR A 146 -13.50 9.51 0.02
N ASN A 147 -13.59 8.41 0.77
CA ASN A 147 -14.08 8.43 2.14
C ASN A 147 -13.08 9.11 3.09
N ALA A 148 -11.76 8.85 2.92
CA ALA A 148 -10.74 9.54 3.69
C ALA A 148 -10.82 11.07 3.49
N LEU A 149 -10.91 11.53 2.23
CA LEU A 149 -11.05 12.95 1.91
C LEU A 149 -12.31 13.58 2.53
N ALA A 150 -13.43 12.84 2.56
CA ALA A 150 -14.68 13.30 3.15
C ALA A 150 -14.61 13.47 4.68
N LEU A 151 -13.63 12.85 5.33
CA LEU A 151 -13.43 12.91 6.78
C LEU A 151 -12.31 13.88 7.20
N PHE A 152 -11.73 14.63 6.28
CA PHE A 152 -10.72 15.64 6.63
C PHE A 152 -11.30 16.68 7.61
N PRO A 153 -10.62 16.94 8.72
CA PRO A 153 -11.20 17.74 9.82
C PRO A 153 -11.29 19.23 9.50
N ASP A 154 -10.45 19.72 8.60
CA ASP A 154 -10.48 21.11 8.15
C ASP A 154 -9.95 21.26 6.71
N ASP A 155 -10.22 22.43 6.09
CA ASP A 155 -9.80 22.78 4.75
C ASP A 155 -8.35 23.32 4.65
N LYS A 156 -7.61 23.31 5.75
CA LYS A 156 -6.21 23.78 5.82
C LYS A 156 -5.20 22.68 5.58
N ILE A 157 -5.64 21.42 5.49
CA ILE A 157 -4.76 20.30 5.18
C ILE A 157 -4.14 20.52 3.80
N ARG A 158 -2.81 20.46 3.72
CA ARG A 158 -2.02 20.62 2.50
C ARG A 158 -1.04 19.47 2.29
N ASN A 159 -0.39 18.99 3.35
CA ASN A 159 0.65 17.97 3.28
C ASN A 159 0.15 16.67 3.93
N VAL A 160 0.04 15.62 3.13
CA VAL A 160 -0.53 14.34 3.56
C VAL A 160 0.47 13.21 3.34
N ILE A 161 0.93 12.59 4.41
CA ILE A 161 1.71 11.34 4.33
C ILE A 161 0.71 10.20 4.15
N ILE A 162 0.89 9.40 3.11
CA ILE A 162 0.08 8.21 2.88
C ILE A 162 0.93 6.95 2.97
N THR A 163 0.43 5.97 3.69
CA THR A 163 1.07 4.66 3.87
C THR A 163 0.08 3.55 3.53
N GLN A 164 0.44 2.73 2.55
CA GLN A 164 -0.34 1.58 2.08
C GLN A 164 0.59 0.40 1.79
N ASP A 165 0.05 -0.81 1.61
CA ASP A 165 0.77 -1.96 1.05
C ASP A 165 1.59 -1.52 -0.17
N SER A 166 2.88 -1.89 -0.20
CA SER A 166 3.80 -1.41 -1.23
C SER A 166 3.40 -1.81 -2.64
N THR A 167 2.60 -2.86 -2.81
CA THR A 167 2.06 -3.21 -4.14
C THR A 167 0.97 -2.26 -4.61
N MET A 168 0.31 -1.52 -3.70
CA MET A 168 -0.84 -0.66 -3.99
C MET A 168 -0.62 0.82 -3.70
N GLN A 169 0.53 1.20 -3.13
CA GLN A 169 0.83 2.57 -2.71
C GLN A 169 0.61 3.60 -3.83
N ARG A 170 1.12 3.33 -5.04
CA ARG A 170 0.97 4.23 -6.19
C ARG A 170 -0.48 4.44 -6.60
N ARG A 171 -1.31 3.41 -6.52
CA ARG A 171 -2.74 3.52 -6.86
C ARG A 171 -3.50 4.40 -5.87
N ILE A 172 -3.17 4.35 -4.58
CA ILE A 172 -3.72 5.28 -3.59
C ILE A 172 -3.26 6.70 -3.89
N CYS A 173 -1.97 6.89 -4.19
CA CYS A 173 -1.43 8.21 -4.59
C CYS A 173 -2.18 8.78 -5.79
N ALA A 174 -2.33 8.01 -6.87
CA ALA A 174 -3.07 8.41 -8.06
C ALA A 174 -4.53 8.81 -7.76
N GLY A 175 -5.18 8.10 -6.82
CA GLY A 175 -6.50 8.48 -6.34
C GLY A 175 -6.53 9.86 -5.66
N PHE A 176 -5.54 10.18 -4.82
CA PHE A 176 -5.43 11.52 -4.23
C PHE A 176 -5.13 12.59 -5.28
N GLU A 177 -4.22 12.34 -6.20
CA GLU A 177 -3.89 13.25 -7.31
C GLU A 177 -5.13 13.57 -8.16
N LYS A 178 -6.00 12.59 -8.36
CA LYS A 178 -7.26 12.74 -9.11
C LYS A 178 -8.31 13.55 -8.35
N TYR A 179 -8.55 13.24 -7.08
CA TYR A 179 -9.68 13.80 -6.33
C TYR A 179 -9.32 15.01 -5.47
N ALA A 180 -8.02 15.23 -5.20
CA ALA A 180 -7.52 16.31 -4.38
C ALA A 180 -6.17 16.83 -4.89
N PRO A 181 -6.08 17.31 -6.17
CA PRO A 181 -4.82 17.72 -6.79
C PRO A 181 -4.14 18.91 -6.12
N GLN A 182 -4.82 19.60 -5.20
CA GLN A 182 -4.28 20.69 -4.41
C GLN A 182 -3.43 20.22 -3.22
N LEU A 183 -3.44 18.93 -2.89
CA LEU A 183 -2.67 18.37 -1.78
C LEU A 183 -1.26 18.01 -2.23
N THR A 184 -0.29 18.21 -1.36
CA THR A 184 1.04 17.62 -1.47
C THR A 184 1.00 16.23 -0.86
N ILE A 185 1.05 15.20 -1.70
CA ILE A 185 1.06 13.80 -1.25
C ILE A 185 2.50 13.36 -1.05
N ILE A 186 2.78 12.85 0.16
CA ILE A 186 4.06 12.31 0.57
C ILE A 186 3.90 10.79 0.68
N ASN A 187 4.43 10.08 -0.30
CA ASN A 187 4.35 8.62 -0.31
C ASN A 187 5.34 8.00 0.67
N TYR A 188 4.85 7.05 1.46
CA TYR A 188 5.74 6.21 2.25
C TYR A 188 5.18 4.78 2.30
N ALA A 189 5.52 3.97 1.30
CA ALA A 189 5.02 2.61 1.17
C ALA A 189 5.24 1.78 2.43
N GLY A 190 4.27 0.95 2.79
CA GLY A 190 4.18 0.25 4.08
C GLY A 190 5.35 -0.66 4.40
N TYR A 191 6.07 -1.13 3.39
CA TYR A 191 7.30 -1.91 3.55
C TYR A 191 8.21 -1.73 2.33
N GLY A 192 9.51 -1.97 2.54
CA GLY A 192 10.50 -2.08 1.46
C GLY A 192 11.04 -3.50 1.42
N ILE A 193 10.82 -4.21 0.33
CA ILE A 193 11.30 -5.58 0.14
C ILE A 193 11.86 -5.74 -1.26
N LYS A 194 12.88 -6.59 -1.40
CA LYS A 194 13.46 -6.96 -2.69
C LYS A 194 13.28 -8.44 -2.94
N VAL A 195 12.94 -8.78 -4.18
CA VAL A 195 13.01 -10.15 -4.67
C VAL A 195 14.47 -10.44 -4.98
N VAL A 196 14.95 -11.55 -4.46
CA VAL A 196 16.28 -12.10 -4.72
C VAL A 196 16.12 -13.49 -5.34
N HIS A 197 17.17 -13.98 -5.97
CA HIS A 197 17.19 -15.36 -6.48
C HIS A 197 18.26 -16.19 -5.76
N ASP A 198 17.97 -17.46 -5.60
CA ASP A 198 18.93 -18.47 -5.19
C ASP A 198 18.79 -19.64 -6.16
N HIS A 199 19.79 -19.82 -7.04
CA HIS A 199 19.76 -20.78 -8.13
C HIS A 199 18.47 -20.66 -8.97
N ASP A 200 17.58 -21.64 -8.85
CA ASP A 200 16.34 -21.77 -9.62
C ASP A 200 15.09 -21.36 -8.82
N THR A 201 15.25 -20.53 -7.79
CA THR A 201 14.14 -20.07 -6.94
C THR A 201 14.17 -18.57 -6.72
N LEU A 202 12.98 -17.99 -6.53
CA LEU A 202 12.82 -16.60 -6.09
C LEU A 202 12.47 -16.58 -4.61
N GLY A 203 13.09 -15.67 -3.87
CA GLY A 203 12.82 -15.40 -2.47
C GLY A 203 12.75 -13.90 -2.17
N PHE A 204 12.47 -13.56 -0.93
CA PHE A 204 12.57 -12.19 -0.44
C PHE A 204 13.89 -12.00 0.31
N ASN A 205 14.46 -10.79 0.23
CA ASN A 205 15.71 -10.45 0.92
C ASN A 205 15.57 -10.38 2.45
N GLN A 206 14.36 -10.40 2.98
CA GLN A 206 14.04 -10.38 4.41
C GLN A 206 12.65 -10.97 4.67
N GLU A 207 12.43 -11.41 5.90
CA GLU A 207 11.10 -11.80 6.36
C GLU A 207 10.31 -10.56 6.81
N LEU A 208 9.03 -10.52 6.48
CA LEU A 208 8.09 -9.51 6.95
C LEU A 208 6.84 -10.19 7.53
N TRP A 209 6.38 -9.67 8.64
CA TRP A 209 5.18 -10.19 9.29
C TRP A 209 3.95 -10.05 8.39
N GLY A 210 3.32 -11.19 8.10
CA GLY A 210 2.14 -11.27 7.23
C GLY A 210 2.42 -11.17 5.74
N MET A 211 3.69 -11.24 5.31
CA MET A 211 4.05 -11.13 3.89
C MET A 211 3.39 -12.21 3.02
N TRP A 212 2.98 -11.81 1.83
CA TRP A 212 2.49 -12.69 0.79
C TRP A 212 3.52 -13.75 0.40
N ASN A 213 3.08 -14.90 -0.08
CA ASN A 213 3.97 -15.77 -0.82
C ASN A 213 4.38 -15.12 -2.16
N MET A 214 5.46 -15.61 -2.77
CA MET A 214 6.04 -15.02 -4.00
C MET A 214 5.03 -14.96 -5.15
N GLU A 215 4.26 -16.01 -5.37
CA GLU A 215 3.26 -16.08 -6.43
C GLU A 215 2.20 -14.98 -6.26
N ARG A 216 1.67 -14.82 -5.03
CA ARG A 216 0.67 -13.79 -4.73
C ARG A 216 1.25 -12.39 -4.86
N TYR A 217 2.48 -12.19 -4.39
CA TYR A 217 3.17 -10.90 -4.49
C TYR A 217 3.33 -10.47 -5.95
N ILE A 218 3.85 -11.36 -6.80
CA ILE A 218 3.99 -11.10 -8.25
C ILE A 218 2.62 -10.83 -8.88
N SER A 219 1.61 -11.63 -8.55
CA SER A 219 0.26 -11.48 -9.06
C SER A 219 -0.37 -10.11 -8.72
N LEU A 220 -0.12 -9.60 -7.50
CA LEU A 220 -0.55 -8.27 -7.08
C LEU A 220 0.13 -7.17 -7.90
N LEU A 221 1.45 -7.24 -8.05
CA LEU A 221 2.23 -6.27 -8.84
C LEU A 221 1.78 -6.24 -10.31
N LEU A 222 1.64 -7.40 -10.95
CA LEU A 222 1.17 -7.49 -12.33
C LEU A 222 -0.24 -6.94 -12.50
N GLY A 223 -1.09 -7.11 -11.49
CA GLY A 223 -2.43 -6.56 -11.46
C GLY A 223 -2.47 -5.02 -11.46
N GLU A 224 -1.42 -4.35 -10.95
CA GLU A 224 -1.35 -2.88 -10.95
C GLU A 224 -1.07 -2.31 -12.35
N ILE A 225 -0.43 -3.05 -13.23
CA ILE A 225 -0.19 -2.61 -14.63
C ILE A 225 -1.50 -2.23 -15.29
N ALA A 226 -2.51 -3.11 -15.25
CA ALA A 226 -3.79 -2.83 -15.84
C ALA A 226 -4.60 -1.74 -15.12
N ARG A 227 -4.40 -1.60 -13.79
CA ARG A 227 -5.11 -0.60 -12.98
C ARG A 227 -4.57 0.81 -13.12
N LEU A 228 -3.28 0.92 -13.42
CA LEU A 228 -2.56 2.18 -13.60
C LEU A 228 -2.33 2.50 -15.09
N TYR A 229 -2.87 1.69 -15.99
CA TYR A 229 -2.86 1.99 -17.41
C TYR A 229 -3.86 3.09 -17.72
N ASP A 230 -3.37 4.18 -18.30
CA ASP A 230 -4.22 5.30 -18.73
C ASP A 230 -4.94 4.92 -20.03
N ASP A 231 -6.20 4.53 -19.91
CA ASP A 231 -7.06 4.08 -20.98
C ASP A 231 -8.44 4.73 -20.81
N GLU A 232 -8.99 5.26 -21.91
CA GLU A 232 -10.31 5.90 -21.94
C GLU A 232 -11.45 4.97 -21.46
N ASN A 233 -11.24 3.65 -21.54
CA ASN A 233 -12.20 2.64 -21.08
C ASN A 233 -12.05 2.35 -19.57
N GLY A 234 -10.97 2.77 -18.94
CA GLY A 234 -10.66 2.49 -17.55
C GLY A 234 -10.44 1.00 -17.26
N TYR A 235 -10.28 0.65 -15.97
CA TYR A 235 -10.03 -0.72 -15.53
C TYR A 235 -11.32 -1.48 -15.23
N GLY A 236 -11.40 -2.71 -15.77
CA GLY A 236 -12.47 -3.66 -15.50
C GLY A 236 -13.78 -3.33 -16.22
N PRO A 237 -14.83 -4.17 -16.05
CA PRO A 237 -16.05 -4.10 -16.85
C PRO A 237 -16.87 -2.80 -16.68
N ASN A 238 -16.59 -2.04 -15.64
CA ASN A 238 -17.31 -0.79 -15.35
C ASN A 238 -16.45 0.47 -15.54
N GLY A 239 -15.31 0.36 -16.22
CA GLY A 239 -14.45 1.50 -16.53
C GLY A 239 -13.98 2.30 -15.32
N LYS A 240 -13.42 1.64 -14.29
CA LYS A 240 -12.87 2.33 -13.11
C LYS A 240 -11.57 3.02 -13.48
N GLY A 241 -11.58 4.34 -13.62
CA GLY A 241 -10.37 5.12 -13.74
C GLY A 241 -9.73 5.35 -12.37
N TYR A 242 -8.52 4.84 -12.16
CA TYR A 242 -7.72 5.13 -10.96
C TYR A 242 -6.78 6.32 -11.18
N ILE A 243 -6.45 6.63 -12.41
CA ILE A 243 -5.62 7.77 -12.86
C ILE A 243 -6.38 8.67 -13.82
#